data_ad65a31007a4bd0f84c429bfffaa8543
#
_entry.id   ad65a31007a4bd0f84c429bfffaa8543
#
_cell.length_a   1.000
_cell.length_b   1.000
_cell.length_c   1.000
_cell.angle_alpha   90.00
_cell.angle_beta   90.00
_cell.angle_gamma   90.00
#
_symmetry.space_group_name_H-M   'P 1'
#
loop_
_entity.id
_entity.type
_entity.pdbx_description
1 polymer ?
#
loop_
_entity_poly.entity_id
_entity_poly.type
_entity_poly.pdbx_seq_one_letter_code
_entity_poly.pdbx_strand_id
1 'polypeptide(L)'
;MECNQAAPPSESARTIDSLHKQLMAVAVTLTTQCPYCIELHVKAARAAGATDQMLAETATVAAAMRAGAAITHATHLFEDGV
;
A
#
# COMPACT_ATOMS: atom_id res chain seq x y z
N MET A 1 -13.03 5.03 3.42
CA MET A 1 -12.48 6.16 2.81
C MET A 1 -12.47 5.98 1.34
N GLU A 2 -12.79 6.88 0.67
CA GLU A 2 -12.64 6.77 -0.67
C GLU A 2 -11.26 7.13 -1.03
N CYS A 3 -10.72 6.48 -1.94
CA CYS A 3 -9.38 6.66 -2.32
C CYS A 3 -9.14 8.03 -2.79
N ASN A 4 -10.15 8.63 -3.26
CA ASN A 4 -10.00 9.98 -3.54
C ASN A 4 -11.31 10.59 -3.41
N GLN A 5 -11.41 11.63 -2.79
CA GLN A 5 -12.59 12.26 -2.44
C GLN A 5 -13.27 12.78 -3.64
N ALA A 6 -14.55 12.70 -3.64
CA ALA A 6 -15.33 13.04 -4.77
C ALA A 6 -15.12 14.47 -5.18
N ALA A 7 -15.04 15.36 -4.29
CA ALA A 7 -14.88 16.76 -4.64
C ALA A 7 -13.76 17.32 -3.84
N PRO A 8 -12.58 16.86 -4.09
CA PRO A 8 -11.48 17.29 -3.25
C PRO A 8 -11.11 18.73 -3.55
N PRO A 9 -10.47 19.35 -2.62
CA PRO A 9 -9.88 20.62 -2.91
C PRO A 9 -8.80 20.43 -3.97
N SER A 10 -8.25 21.50 -4.45
CA SER A 10 -7.22 21.41 -5.43
C SER A 10 -6.07 20.58 -4.89
N GLU A 11 -5.26 20.05 -5.79
CA GLU A 11 -4.15 19.22 -5.38
C GLU A 11 -3.23 19.96 -4.43
N SER A 12 -3.08 21.26 -4.61
CA SER A 12 -2.17 22.02 -3.76
C SER A 12 -2.66 22.11 -2.32
N ALA A 13 -3.92 21.81 -2.06
CA ALA A 13 -4.44 21.84 -0.70
C ALA A 13 -4.22 20.52 0.02
N ARG A 14 -3.66 19.54 -0.64
CA ARG A 14 -3.43 18.23 -0.03
C ARG A 14 -2.00 18.11 0.42
N THR A 15 -1.80 17.41 1.52
CA THR A 15 -0.47 17.11 1.98
C THR A 15 0.15 15.96 1.22
N ILE A 16 -0.64 14.95 0.89
CA ILE A 16 -0.16 13.79 0.14
C ILE A 16 -0.92 13.74 -1.18
N ASP A 17 -0.19 13.65 -2.28
CA ASP A 17 -0.84 13.72 -3.58
C ASP A 17 -1.47 12.39 -3.97
N SER A 18 -2.20 12.41 -5.08
CA SER A 18 -2.96 11.24 -5.52
C SER A 18 -2.07 10.07 -5.85
N LEU A 19 -0.93 10.33 -6.49
CA LEU A 19 -0.04 9.24 -6.86
C LEU A 19 0.43 8.49 -5.63
N HIS A 20 0.90 9.22 -4.63
CA HIS A 20 1.39 8.56 -3.42
C HIS A 20 0.29 7.84 -2.67
N LYS A 21 -0.92 8.42 -2.63
CA LYS A 21 -2.03 7.74 -1.98
C LYS A 21 -2.35 6.43 -2.65
N GLN A 22 -2.30 6.40 -3.99
CA GLN A 22 -2.59 5.15 -4.70
C GLN A 22 -1.46 4.13 -4.53
N LEU A 23 -0.22 4.58 -4.47
CA LEU A 23 0.88 3.65 -4.19
C LEU A 23 0.76 3.06 -2.79
N MET A 24 0.34 3.87 -1.81
CA MET A 24 0.09 3.34 -0.48
C MET A 24 -1.05 2.32 -0.49
N ALA A 25 -2.11 2.61 -1.25
CA ALA A 25 -3.21 1.66 -1.36
C ALA A 25 -2.75 0.37 -2.01
N VAL A 26 -1.89 0.45 -3.03
CA VAL A 26 -1.35 -0.76 -3.64
C VAL A 26 -0.57 -1.56 -2.62
N ALA A 27 0.28 -0.91 -1.82
CA ALA A 27 1.06 -1.62 -0.82
C ALA A 27 0.16 -2.34 0.17
N VAL A 28 -0.88 -1.68 0.65
CA VAL A 28 -1.79 -2.28 1.60
C VAL A 28 -2.53 -3.46 0.97
N THR A 29 -3.00 -3.31 -0.28
CA THR A 29 -3.73 -4.39 -0.92
C THR A 29 -2.86 -5.60 -1.19
N LEU A 30 -1.56 -5.38 -1.38
CA LEU A 30 -0.64 -6.51 -1.51
C LEU A 30 -0.51 -7.25 -0.20
N THR A 31 -0.52 -6.54 0.93
CA THR A 31 -0.41 -7.22 2.22
C THR A 31 -1.69 -7.94 2.59
N THR A 32 -2.85 -7.43 2.19
CA THR A 32 -4.12 -8.11 2.46
C THR A 32 -4.45 -9.15 1.40
N GLN A 33 -3.71 -9.13 0.29
CA GLN A 33 -3.82 -10.13 -0.77
C GLN A 33 -5.21 -10.17 -1.38
N CYS A 34 -5.77 -9.00 -1.68
CA CYS A 34 -7.08 -8.90 -2.29
C CYS A 34 -6.91 -8.64 -3.79
N PRO A 35 -7.13 -9.65 -4.66
CA PRO A 35 -6.87 -9.46 -6.09
C PRO A 35 -7.67 -8.33 -6.70
N TYR A 36 -8.93 -8.22 -6.32
CA TYR A 36 -9.75 -7.16 -6.87
C TYR A 36 -9.22 -5.79 -6.48
N CYS A 37 -8.83 -5.65 -5.21
CA CYS A 37 -8.32 -4.37 -4.71
C CYS A 37 -7.00 -4.04 -5.38
N ILE A 38 -6.15 -5.05 -5.60
CA ILE A 38 -4.88 -4.83 -6.28
C ILE A 38 -5.13 -4.28 -7.68
N GLU A 39 -6.01 -4.92 -8.43
CA GLU A 39 -6.29 -4.46 -9.78
C GLU A 39 -6.84 -3.04 -9.80
N LEU A 40 -7.76 -2.76 -8.90
CA LEU A 40 -8.38 -1.46 -8.85
C LEU A 40 -7.36 -0.36 -8.55
N HIS A 41 -6.53 -0.58 -7.55
CA HIS A 41 -5.61 0.48 -7.13
C HIS A 41 -4.38 0.57 -8.01
N VAL A 42 -3.95 -0.52 -8.65
CA VAL A 42 -2.88 -0.43 -9.62
C VAL A 42 -3.33 0.41 -10.82
N LYS A 43 -4.57 0.18 -11.27
CA LYS A 43 -5.10 0.98 -12.36
C LYS A 43 -5.14 2.46 -11.99
N ALA A 44 -5.60 2.76 -10.78
CA ALA A 44 -5.65 4.15 -10.33
C ALA A 44 -4.26 4.75 -10.18
N ALA A 45 -3.31 3.96 -9.70
CA ALA A 45 -1.94 4.44 -9.55
C ALA A 45 -1.34 4.77 -10.91
N ARG A 46 -1.56 3.90 -11.89
CA ARG A 46 -1.02 4.16 -13.22
C ARG A 46 -1.66 5.40 -13.83
N ALA A 47 -2.95 5.59 -13.61
CA ALA A 47 -3.63 6.79 -14.09
C ALA A 47 -3.05 8.04 -13.45
N ALA A 48 -2.55 7.92 -12.23
CA ALA A 48 -1.95 9.05 -11.53
C ALA A 48 -0.46 9.21 -11.84
N GLY A 49 0.10 8.33 -12.68
CA GLY A 49 1.48 8.49 -13.12
C GLY A 49 2.45 7.44 -12.62
N ALA A 50 1.98 6.37 -12.01
CA ALA A 50 2.89 5.35 -11.49
C ALA A 50 3.58 4.63 -12.64
N THR A 51 4.88 4.43 -12.48
CA THR A 51 5.67 3.66 -13.43
C THR A 51 5.80 2.24 -12.92
N ASP A 52 6.25 1.34 -13.79
CA ASP A 52 6.52 -0.02 -13.37
C ASP A 52 7.55 -0.06 -12.25
N GLN A 53 8.55 0.81 -12.31
CA GLN A 53 9.56 0.85 -11.26
C GLN A 53 8.94 1.25 -9.92
N MET A 54 8.06 2.23 -9.92
CA MET A 54 7.39 2.64 -8.70
C MET A 54 6.56 1.51 -8.11
N LEU A 55 5.88 0.77 -8.97
CA LEU A 55 5.06 -0.34 -8.51
C LEU A 55 5.93 -1.46 -7.95
N ALA A 56 7.07 -1.71 -8.58
CA ALA A 56 7.98 -2.74 -8.09
C ALA A 56 8.55 -2.36 -6.73
N GLU A 57 8.90 -1.11 -6.55
CA GLU A 57 9.41 -0.66 -5.25
C GLU A 57 8.33 -0.71 -4.19
N THR A 58 7.10 -0.38 -4.56
CA THR A 58 5.98 -0.49 -3.64
C THR A 58 5.79 -1.92 -3.18
N ALA A 59 5.89 -2.87 -4.11
CA ALA A 59 5.76 -4.28 -3.76
C ALA A 59 6.90 -4.71 -2.83
N THR A 60 8.09 -4.18 -3.04
CA THR A 60 9.22 -4.51 -2.18
C THR A 60 8.98 -4.03 -0.75
N VAL A 61 8.44 -2.83 -0.60
CA VAL A 61 8.12 -2.32 0.73
C VAL A 61 7.07 -3.20 1.40
N ALA A 62 6.03 -3.58 0.67
CA ALA A 62 4.98 -4.42 1.22
C ALA A 62 5.55 -5.76 1.67
N ALA A 63 6.44 -6.35 0.86
CA ALA A 63 7.06 -7.63 1.20
C ALA A 63 7.92 -7.50 2.45
N ALA A 64 8.68 -6.42 2.56
CA ALA A 64 9.52 -6.18 3.72
C ALA A 64 8.70 -6.06 4.98
N MET A 65 7.56 -5.38 4.90
CA MET A 65 6.71 -5.22 6.06
C MET A 65 6.09 -6.55 6.50
N ARG A 66 5.70 -7.39 5.54
CA ARG A 66 5.17 -8.70 5.88
C ARG A 66 6.25 -9.59 6.50
N ALA A 67 7.44 -9.56 5.94
CA ALA A 67 8.55 -10.34 6.50
C ALA A 67 8.89 -9.85 7.90
N GLY A 68 8.93 -8.55 8.09
CA GLY A 68 9.23 -7.99 9.39
C GLY A 68 8.19 -8.38 10.42
N ALA A 69 6.92 -8.35 10.04
CA ALA A 69 5.86 -8.74 10.96
C ALA A 69 5.99 -10.20 11.36
N ALA A 70 6.32 -11.07 10.40
CA ALA A 70 6.48 -12.48 10.70
C ALA A 70 7.63 -12.71 11.66
N ILE A 71 8.75 -12.04 11.46
CA ILE A 71 9.90 -12.18 12.33
C ILE A 71 9.57 -11.70 13.74
N THR A 72 8.89 -10.55 13.82
CA THR A 72 8.52 -10.02 15.14
C THR A 72 7.61 -10.97 15.88
N HIS A 73 6.62 -11.53 15.19
CA HIS A 73 5.71 -12.46 15.82
C HIS A 73 6.36 -13.80 16.15
N ALA A 74 7.48 -14.10 15.49
CA ALA A 74 8.18 -15.36 15.77
C ALA A 74 8.70 -15.41 17.20
N THR A 75 8.82 -14.27 17.86
CA THR A 75 9.26 -14.28 19.25
C THR A 75 8.29 -15.06 20.13
N HIS A 76 7.02 -15.14 19.75
CA HIS A 76 6.03 -15.88 20.51
C HIS A 76 6.27 -17.39 20.48
N LEU A 77 7.11 -17.86 19.57
CA LEU A 77 7.42 -19.29 19.53
C LEU A 77 8.23 -19.72 20.72
N PHE A 78 8.96 -18.80 21.33
CA PHE A 78 9.94 -19.16 22.35
C PHE A 78 9.65 -18.58 23.71
N GLU A 79 8.56 -17.85 23.84
CA GLU A 79 8.25 -17.23 25.13
C GLU A 79 7.22 -18.05 25.85
N ASP A 80 7.54 -18.43 27.08
CA ASP A 80 6.60 -19.20 27.87
C ASP A 80 5.40 -18.37 28.21
N GLY A 81 4.22 -18.95 28.04
CA GLY A 81 3.02 -18.27 28.43
C GLY A 81 2.56 -17.20 27.51
N VAL A 82 3.13 -17.14 26.37
CA VAL A 82 2.75 -16.09 25.42
C VAL A 82 1.72 -16.62 24.46
#